data_0ad88468d89fd1e5014467ae8885d91d
#
_entry.id   0ad88468d89fd1e5014467ae8885d91d
#
_cell.length_a   1.000
_cell.length_b   1.000
_cell.length_c   1.000
_cell.angle_alpha   90.00
_cell.angle_beta   90.00
_cell.angle_gamma   90.00
#
_symmetry.space_group_name_H-M   'P 1'
#
loop_
_entity.id
_entity.type
_entity.pdbx_description
1 polymer ?
#
loop_
_entity_poly.entity_id
_entity_poly.type
_entity_poly.pdbx_seq_one_letter_code
_entity_poly.pdbx_strand_id
1 'polypeptide(L)'
;MNRREFVATTFGGMASIVAGGSMRAQEKAATSFTLANLPYAFDALEPYIDKMTMEIHHGKHHAAYVNNLNNATKGTETKSLEDILAGVSKLSPVIRNNSGGHWNHTAFWNWMKPKGGGQPVGELATSITRDFGSFDKFKEQFGQAATGRFGSGWAWLIKQHDKLVIASTPNQDNPLMDIADVKGVPVLGLDVWEHAYYLKYQNRRADFVQAWWNVVNWDEVGKRFVNAK
;
A
#
# COMPACT_ATOMS: atom_id res chain seq x y z
N MET A 1 -17.57 51.17 -78.57
CA MET A 1 -18.72 52.07 -78.50
C MET A 1 -19.60 51.66 -77.30
N ASN A 2 -19.86 52.64 -76.41
CA ASN A 2 -20.88 52.74 -75.34
C ASN A 2 -20.88 51.72 -74.23
N ARG A 3 -20.35 52.10 -73.07
CA ARG A 3 -20.96 52.82 -71.91
C ARG A 3 -22.39 52.37 -71.54
N ARG A 4 -22.52 51.77 -70.35
CA ARG A 4 -23.48 52.28 -69.34
C ARG A 4 -23.17 51.64 -67.95
N GLU A 5 -22.91 52.57 -67.00
CA GLU A 5 -22.88 52.36 -65.58
C GLU A 5 -24.25 51.95 -65.05
N PHE A 6 -24.30 51.09 -64.06
CA PHE A 6 -25.42 51.06 -63.13
C PHE A 6 -24.93 50.82 -61.71
N VAL A 7 -25.17 51.84 -60.92
CA VAL A 7 -24.98 51.85 -59.46
C VAL A 7 -26.11 51.09 -58.82
N ALA A 8 -25.82 50.20 -57.89
CA ALA A 8 -26.81 49.77 -56.92
C ALA A 8 -26.14 49.29 -55.62
N THR A 9 -26.20 50.16 -54.67
CA THR A 9 -26.55 50.06 -53.25
C THR A 9 -26.10 48.81 -52.45
N THR A 10 -25.21 49.08 -51.52
CA THR A 10 -24.83 48.28 -50.36
C THR A 10 -26.03 47.93 -49.50
N PHE A 11 -26.18 46.63 -49.16
CA PHE A 11 -26.83 46.18 -47.95
C PHE A 11 -25.84 45.36 -47.14
N GLY A 12 -25.45 45.87 -45.98
CA GLY A 12 -24.62 45.24 -45.01
C GLY A 12 -25.40 44.11 -44.33
N GLY A 13 -24.89 42.90 -44.48
CA GLY A 13 -25.27 41.75 -43.67
C GLY A 13 -24.12 41.42 -42.74
N MET A 14 -24.24 41.80 -41.46
CA MET A 14 -23.38 41.30 -40.39
C MET A 14 -23.67 39.81 -40.19
N ALA A 15 -22.82 38.94 -40.68
CA ALA A 15 -22.80 37.55 -40.31
C ALA A 15 -22.06 37.41 -38.96
N SER A 16 -22.80 37.26 -37.88
CA SER A 16 -22.28 36.91 -36.56
C SER A 16 -21.75 35.45 -36.63
N ILE A 17 -20.42 35.31 -36.68
CA ILE A 17 -19.75 34.00 -36.50
C ILE A 17 -19.85 33.68 -35.00
N VAL A 18 -20.80 32.82 -34.65
CA VAL A 18 -20.83 32.17 -33.35
C VAL A 18 -19.69 31.11 -33.37
N ALA A 19 -18.55 31.48 -32.83
CA ALA A 19 -17.49 30.54 -32.53
C ALA A 19 -17.95 29.59 -31.42
N GLY A 20 -18.52 28.45 -31.83
CA GLY A 20 -18.80 27.34 -30.94
C GLY A 20 -17.51 26.77 -30.40
N GLY A 21 -17.00 27.34 -29.31
CA GLY A 21 -15.90 26.76 -28.57
C GLY A 21 -16.36 25.43 -27.98
N SER A 22 -15.97 24.30 -28.60
CA SER A 22 -16.03 23.01 -27.95
C SER A 22 -15.18 23.09 -26.70
N MET A 23 -15.81 23.26 -25.53
CA MET A 23 -15.17 22.94 -24.26
C MET A 23 -14.91 21.43 -24.27
N ARG A 24 -13.74 21.01 -24.74
CA ARG A 24 -13.20 19.71 -24.37
C ARG A 24 -13.06 19.75 -22.86
N ALA A 25 -13.92 19.01 -22.17
CA ALA A 25 -13.71 18.67 -20.78
C ALA A 25 -12.30 18.05 -20.72
N GLN A 26 -11.40 18.72 -20.01
CA GLN A 26 -10.07 18.24 -19.76
C GLN A 26 -10.26 17.00 -18.89
N GLU A 27 -10.18 15.81 -19.50
CA GLU A 27 -10.19 14.55 -18.77
C GLU A 27 -9.06 14.67 -17.75
N LYS A 28 -9.45 14.79 -16.48
CA LYS A 28 -8.52 14.74 -15.36
C LYS A 28 -7.86 13.37 -15.44
N ALA A 29 -6.59 13.34 -15.84
CA ALA A 29 -5.85 12.11 -16.00
C ALA A 29 -6.00 11.31 -14.71
N ALA A 30 -6.60 10.13 -14.80
CA ALA A 30 -6.71 9.22 -13.68
C ALA A 30 -5.29 8.90 -13.21
N THR A 31 -4.93 9.31 -11.99
CA THR A 31 -3.61 8.99 -11.43
C THR A 31 -3.56 7.50 -11.21
N SER A 32 -2.71 6.80 -11.97
CA SER A 32 -2.49 5.37 -11.80
C SER A 32 -1.58 5.14 -10.59
N PHE A 33 -1.83 4.04 -9.87
CA PHE A 33 -0.93 3.56 -8.83
C PHE A 33 0.38 3.09 -9.44
N THR A 34 1.49 3.32 -8.75
CA THR A 34 2.83 2.98 -9.25
C THR A 34 3.56 2.03 -8.30
N LEU A 35 4.29 1.08 -8.86
CA LEU A 35 5.20 0.25 -8.10
C LEU A 35 6.45 1.07 -7.76
N ALA A 36 6.59 1.48 -6.50
CA ALA A 36 7.80 2.17 -6.05
C ALA A 36 9.00 1.20 -6.03
N ASN A 37 10.19 1.72 -6.31
CA ASN A 37 11.42 0.96 -6.16
C ASN A 37 11.63 0.55 -4.68
N LEU A 38 12.30 -0.59 -4.46
CA LEU A 38 12.77 -0.94 -3.12
C LEU A 38 13.76 0.12 -2.60
N PRO A 39 13.75 0.44 -1.29
CA PRO A 39 14.72 1.37 -0.72
C PRO A 39 16.12 0.75 -0.52
N TYR A 40 16.33 -0.49 -0.94
CA TYR A 40 17.58 -1.25 -0.85
C TYR A 40 17.67 -2.28 -2.00
N ALA A 41 18.86 -2.84 -2.23
CA ALA A 41 19.07 -3.88 -3.23
C ALA A 41 18.35 -5.19 -2.86
N PHE A 42 18.04 -6.03 -3.86
CA PHE A 42 17.30 -7.27 -3.64
C PHE A 42 18.04 -8.28 -2.73
N ASP A 43 19.36 -8.24 -2.66
CA ASP A 43 20.19 -9.09 -1.81
C ASP A 43 20.52 -8.46 -0.44
N ALA A 44 20.06 -7.25 -0.19
CA ALA A 44 20.46 -6.47 0.99
C ALA A 44 19.92 -7.01 2.32
N LEU A 45 18.92 -7.88 2.29
CA LEU A 45 18.34 -8.53 3.47
C LEU A 45 18.92 -9.93 3.76
N GLU A 46 19.89 -10.37 2.96
CA GLU A 46 20.63 -11.60 3.26
C GLU A 46 21.37 -11.48 4.60
N PRO A 47 21.51 -12.57 5.35
CA PRO A 47 21.09 -13.93 5.05
C PRO A 47 19.66 -14.25 5.49
N TYR A 48 18.85 -13.28 5.90
CA TYR A 48 17.54 -13.51 6.52
C TYR A 48 16.42 -13.68 5.49
N ILE A 49 16.42 -12.89 4.42
CA ILE A 49 15.49 -13.03 3.28
C ILE A 49 16.38 -13.10 2.02
N ASP A 50 16.18 -14.13 1.24
CA ASP A 50 17.03 -14.37 0.07
C ASP A 50 16.67 -13.47 -1.13
N LYS A 51 17.67 -13.21 -1.97
CA LYS A 51 17.56 -12.36 -3.15
C LYS A 51 16.42 -12.79 -4.07
N MET A 52 16.29 -14.09 -4.34
CA MET A 52 15.28 -14.60 -5.27
C MET A 52 13.87 -14.35 -4.73
N THR A 53 13.65 -14.53 -3.43
CA THR A 53 12.40 -14.16 -2.77
C THR A 53 12.10 -12.68 -3.00
N MET A 54 13.06 -11.78 -2.77
CA MET A 54 12.86 -10.33 -2.94
C MET A 54 12.57 -9.94 -4.39
N GLU A 55 13.27 -10.52 -5.36
CA GLU A 55 13.03 -10.27 -6.79
C GLU A 55 11.63 -10.69 -7.24
N ILE A 56 11.17 -11.86 -6.80
CA ILE A 56 9.84 -12.37 -7.14
C ILE A 56 8.76 -11.62 -6.35
N HIS A 57 8.95 -11.41 -5.06
CA HIS A 57 7.98 -10.79 -4.18
C HIS A 57 7.67 -9.34 -4.58
N HIS A 58 8.70 -8.54 -4.85
CA HIS A 58 8.52 -7.17 -5.36
C HIS A 58 8.16 -7.16 -6.85
N GLY A 59 8.97 -7.79 -7.69
CA GLY A 59 8.87 -7.64 -9.14
C GLY A 59 7.74 -8.44 -9.81
N LYS A 60 7.14 -9.41 -9.13
CA LYS A 60 6.02 -10.21 -9.64
C LYS A 60 4.78 -10.04 -8.77
N HIS A 61 4.80 -10.35 -7.48
CA HIS A 61 3.60 -10.28 -6.63
C HIS A 61 3.14 -8.84 -6.42
N HIS A 62 4.00 -7.94 -5.91
CA HIS A 62 3.61 -6.54 -5.72
C HIS A 62 3.27 -5.85 -7.05
N ALA A 63 4.06 -6.08 -8.09
CA ALA A 63 3.77 -5.56 -9.43
C ALA A 63 2.40 -6.01 -9.94
N ALA A 64 1.99 -7.27 -9.70
CA ALA A 64 0.68 -7.76 -10.09
C ALA A 64 -0.45 -7.06 -9.33
N TYR A 65 -0.30 -6.81 -8.02
CA TYR A 65 -1.30 -6.05 -7.25
C TYR A 65 -1.49 -4.65 -7.80
N VAL A 66 -0.40 -3.94 -8.12
CA VAL A 66 -0.45 -2.59 -8.73
C VAL A 66 -1.17 -2.63 -10.07
N ASN A 67 -0.77 -3.54 -10.97
CA ASN A 67 -1.34 -3.65 -12.31
C ASN A 67 -2.84 -4.02 -12.27
N ASN A 68 -3.21 -4.97 -11.42
CA ASN A 68 -4.60 -5.41 -11.28
C ASN A 68 -5.47 -4.32 -10.66
N LEU A 69 -4.95 -3.56 -9.68
CA LEU A 69 -5.66 -2.41 -9.11
C LEU A 69 -5.92 -1.34 -10.16
N ASN A 70 -4.89 -0.96 -10.93
CA ASN A 70 -5.03 0.01 -12.01
C ASN A 70 -6.06 -0.43 -13.06
N ASN A 71 -6.05 -1.71 -13.43
CA ASN A 71 -7.03 -2.25 -14.37
C ASN A 71 -8.45 -2.22 -13.79
N ALA A 72 -8.62 -2.56 -12.51
CA ALA A 72 -9.92 -2.59 -11.84
C ALA A 72 -10.50 -1.20 -11.54
N THR A 73 -9.66 -0.17 -11.46
CA THR A 73 -10.07 1.23 -11.22
C THR A 73 -10.04 2.10 -12.48
N LYS A 74 -9.74 1.53 -13.64
CA LYS A 74 -9.70 2.27 -14.91
C LYS A 74 -11.04 2.91 -15.21
N GLY A 75 -11.02 4.22 -15.48
CA GLY A 75 -12.23 4.99 -15.82
C GLY A 75 -13.10 5.37 -14.62
N THR A 76 -12.68 5.05 -13.40
CA THR A 76 -13.35 5.52 -12.18
C THR A 76 -12.69 6.81 -11.66
N GLU A 77 -13.41 7.54 -10.77
CA GLU A 77 -12.81 8.66 -10.06
C GLU A 77 -11.61 8.19 -9.23
N THR A 78 -10.50 8.91 -9.36
CA THR A 78 -9.27 8.56 -8.64
C THR A 78 -9.43 8.90 -7.16
N LYS A 79 -9.46 7.86 -6.34
CA LYS A 79 -9.40 7.96 -4.88
C LYS A 79 -7.98 7.68 -4.40
N SER A 80 -7.60 8.18 -3.24
CA SER A 80 -6.38 7.74 -2.58
C SER A 80 -6.46 6.24 -2.25
N LEU A 81 -5.33 5.59 -2.08
CA LEU A 81 -5.30 4.18 -1.71
C LEU A 81 -5.95 3.95 -0.35
N GLU A 82 -5.75 4.88 0.58
CA GLU A 82 -6.36 4.89 1.91
C GLU A 82 -7.89 5.03 1.86
N ASP A 83 -8.42 5.90 0.98
CA ASP A 83 -9.87 6.04 0.79
C ASP A 83 -10.51 4.78 0.21
N ILE A 84 -9.79 4.08 -0.68
CA ILE A 84 -10.23 2.79 -1.21
C ILE A 84 -10.30 1.76 -0.09
N LEU A 85 -9.24 1.66 0.74
CA LEU A 85 -9.19 0.72 1.87
C LEU A 85 -10.29 0.99 2.89
N ALA A 86 -10.54 2.25 3.23
CA ALA A 86 -11.57 2.65 4.19
C ALA A 86 -13.01 2.34 3.73
N GLY A 87 -13.21 1.98 2.47
CA GLY A 87 -14.52 1.70 1.89
C GLY A 87 -14.63 0.37 1.14
N VAL A 88 -13.72 -0.58 1.38
CA VAL A 88 -13.66 -1.85 0.61
C VAL A 88 -14.90 -2.72 0.73
N SER A 89 -15.69 -2.58 1.79
CA SER A 89 -16.97 -3.31 1.95
C SER A 89 -17.95 -3.06 0.81
N LYS A 90 -17.82 -1.93 0.11
CA LYS A 90 -18.67 -1.50 -1.01
C LYS A 90 -18.03 -1.76 -2.38
N LEU A 91 -16.84 -2.37 -2.41
CA LEU A 91 -16.05 -2.56 -3.62
C LEU A 91 -15.95 -4.04 -3.99
N SER A 92 -15.54 -4.30 -5.23
CA SER A 92 -15.36 -5.68 -5.68
C SER A 92 -14.20 -6.38 -4.93
N PRO A 93 -14.24 -7.72 -4.80
CA PRO A 93 -13.12 -8.48 -4.24
C PRO A 93 -11.79 -8.23 -4.96
N VAL A 94 -11.82 -7.92 -6.25
CA VAL A 94 -10.63 -7.58 -7.03
C VAL A 94 -10.00 -6.29 -6.52
N ILE A 95 -10.80 -5.24 -6.30
CA ILE A 95 -10.30 -3.97 -5.76
C ILE A 95 -9.81 -4.18 -4.32
N ARG A 96 -10.58 -4.85 -3.44
CA ARG A 96 -10.19 -5.15 -2.07
C ARG A 96 -8.83 -5.84 -1.99
N ASN A 97 -8.66 -6.94 -2.71
CA ASN A 97 -7.42 -7.73 -2.62
C ASN A 97 -6.21 -6.98 -3.21
N ASN A 98 -6.40 -6.26 -4.32
CA ASN A 98 -5.28 -5.60 -4.97
C ASN A 98 -4.91 -4.25 -4.33
N SER A 99 -5.88 -3.51 -3.78
CA SER A 99 -5.59 -2.30 -2.98
C SER A 99 -4.90 -2.67 -1.66
N GLY A 100 -5.39 -3.70 -0.98
CA GLY A 100 -4.73 -4.24 0.21
C GLY A 100 -3.31 -4.72 -0.11
N GLY A 101 -3.16 -5.54 -1.17
CA GLY A 101 -1.85 -6.03 -1.59
C GLY A 101 -0.87 -4.91 -1.92
N HIS A 102 -1.31 -3.88 -2.64
CA HIS A 102 -0.45 -2.75 -2.96
C HIS A 102 -0.02 -1.98 -1.70
N TRP A 103 -0.96 -1.64 -0.82
CA TRP A 103 -0.65 -0.91 0.41
C TRP A 103 0.26 -1.71 1.35
N ASN A 104 -0.09 -2.97 1.60
CA ASN A 104 0.64 -3.85 2.52
C ASN A 104 2.10 -3.99 2.10
N HIS A 105 2.36 -4.24 0.82
CA HIS A 105 3.72 -4.43 0.30
C HIS A 105 4.50 -3.12 0.28
N THR A 106 3.87 -1.99 -0.11
CA THR A 106 4.52 -0.68 -0.04
C THR A 106 4.99 -0.37 1.37
N ALA A 107 4.17 -0.66 2.38
CA ALA A 107 4.55 -0.49 3.78
C ALA A 107 5.62 -1.50 4.22
N PHE A 108 5.50 -2.76 3.80
CA PHE A 108 6.41 -3.86 4.18
C PHE A 108 7.86 -3.58 3.78
N TRP A 109 8.09 -3.06 2.56
CA TRP A 109 9.45 -2.71 2.12
C TRP A 109 10.11 -1.66 3.01
N ASN A 110 9.36 -0.72 3.53
CA ASN A 110 9.88 0.33 4.42
C ASN A 110 10.07 -0.14 5.86
N TRP A 111 9.32 -1.17 6.32
CA TRP A 111 9.50 -1.76 7.64
C TRP A 111 10.74 -2.66 7.76
N MET A 112 11.43 -2.88 6.65
CA MET A 112 12.68 -3.64 6.62
C MET A 112 13.85 -2.76 6.16
N LYS A 113 15.05 -3.06 6.62
CA LYS A 113 16.28 -2.43 6.14
C LYS A 113 17.49 -3.36 6.27
N PRO A 114 18.54 -3.14 5.44
CA PRO A 114 19.84 -3.78 5.66
C PRO A 114 20.37 -3.44 7.06
N LYS A 115 20.96 -4.43 7.73
CA LYS A 115 21.47 -4.27 9.10
C LYS A 115 20.42 -3.71 10.06
N GLY A 116 19.17 -4.11 9.88
CA GLY A 116 18.05 -3.81 10.77
C GLY A 116 18.10 -4.60 12.07
N GLY A 117 16.93 -4.78 12.67
CA GLY A 117 16.80 -5.53 13.92
C GLY A 117 17.13 -4.72 15.17
N GLY A 118 17.52 -5.42 16.23
CA GLY A 118 17.67 -4.78 17.55
C GLY A 118 16.33 -4.55 18.23
N GLN A 119 16.21 -3.43 18.94
CA GLN A 119 15.02 -3.05 19.71
C GLN A 119 14.57 -1.64 19.34
N PRO A 120 13.26 -1.34 19.43
CA PRO A 120 12.76 0.02 19.31
C PRO A 120 13.28 0.91 20.45
N VAL A 121 13.26 2.22 20.20
CA VAL A 121 13.68 3.24 21.19
C VAL A 121 12.55 4.27 21.37
N GLY A 122 12.70 5.15 22.37
CA GLY A 122 11.81 6.28 22.60
C GLY A 122 10.38 5.87 22.96
N GLU A 123 9.39 6.62 22.47
CA GLU A 123 7.97 6.43 22.81
C GLU A 123 7.44 5.07 22.39
N LEU A 124 7.90 4.54 21.26
CA LEU A 124 7.49 3.20 20.80
C LEU A 124 7.94 2.12 21.80
N ALA A 125 9.18 2.17 22.28
CA ALA A 125 9.67 1.22 23.28
C ALA A 125 8.89 1.29 24.60
N THR A 126 8.58 2.51 25.04
CA THR A 126 7.75 2.75 26.23
C THR A 126 6.35 2.17 26.06
N SER A 127 5.72 2.41 24.91
CA SER A 127 4.38 1.90 24.60
C SER A 127 4.35 0.38 24.49
N ILE A 128 5.35 -0.23 23.85
CA ILE A 128 5.49 -1.68 23.79
C ILE A 128 5.62 -2.27 25.21
N THR A 129 6.44 -1.66 26.06
CA THR A 129 6.59 -2.14 27.44
C THR A 129 5.30 -1.97 28.25
N ARG A 130 4.61 -0.85 28.09
CA ARG A 130 3.31 -0.60 28.74
C ARG A 130 2.24 -1.62 28.34
N ASP A 131 2.12 -1.89 27.03
CA ASP A 131 0.98 -2.64 26.50
C ASP A 131 1.22 -4.15 26.48
N PHE A 132 2.49 -4.60 26.40
CA PHE A 132 2.84 -6.03 26.31
C PHE A 132 3.71 -6.51 27.50
N GLY A 133 4.15 -5.62 28.38
CA GLY A 133 4.97 -5.93 29.55
C GLY A 133 6.47 -5.94 29.27
N SER A 134 6.94 -6.34 28.09
CA SER A 134 8.33 -6.24 27.64
C SER A 134 8.43 -6.40 26.12
N PHE A 135 9.59 -6.05 25.55
CA PHE A 135 9.86 -6.27 24.15
C PHE A 135 9.87 -7.77 23.79
N ASP A 136 10.39 -8.64 24.64
CA ASP A 136 10.40 -10.08 24.40
C ASP A 136 8.99 -10.67 24.41
N LYS A 137 8.12 -10.23 25.33
CA LYS A 137 6.71 -10.63 25.34
C LYS A 137 5.95 -10.11 24.11
N PHE A 138 6.27 -8.89 23.66
CA PHE A 138 5.74 -8.38 22.41
C PHE A 138 6.13 -9.26 21.22
N LYS A 139 7.43 -9.60 21.08
CA LYS A 139 7.91 -10.49 20.02
C LYS A 139 7.25 -11.86 20.07
N GLU A 140 7.08 -12.42 21.26
CA GLU A 140 6.38 -13.68 21.46
C GLU A 140 4.93 -13.61 20.96
N GLN A 141 4.16 -12.62 21.43
CA GLN A 141 2.75 -12.45 21.03
C GLN A 141 2.60 -12.17 19.53
N PHE A 142 3.47 -11.33 18.97
CA PHE A 142 3.47 -11.05 17.53
C PHE A 142 3.83 -12.31 16.72
N GLY A 143 4.81 -13.07 17.18
CA GLY A 143 5.18 -14.35 16.58
C GLY A 143 4.04 -15.38 16.63
N GLN A 144 3.30 -15.44 17.73
CA GLN A 144 2.09 -16.28 17.85
C GLN A 144 1.00 -15.85 16.87
N ALA A 145 0.75 -14.56 16.70
CA ALA A 145 -0.19 -14.04 15.71
C ALA A 145 0.24 -14.37 14.27
N ALA A 146 1.55 -14.28 13.96
CA ALA A 146 2.11 -14.58 12.66
C ALA A 146 2.04 -16.08 12.32
N THR A 147 2.47 -16.95 13.24
CA THR A 147 2.47 -18.41 13.03
C THR A 147 1.07 -19.02 13.13
N GLY A 148 0.21 -18.43 13.97
CA GLY A 148 -1.17 -18.87 14.16
C GLY A 148 -2.11 -18.44 13.03
N ARG A 149 -1.69 -17.53 12.11
CA ARG A 149 -2.51 -17.16 10.95
C ARG A 149 -2.66 -18.37 10.02
N PHE A 150 -3.86 -18.96 10.01
CA PHE A 150 -4.15 -20.08 9.12
C PHE A 150 -4.19 -19.61 7.66
N GLY A 151 -3.42 -20.27 6.78
CA GLY A 151 -3.29 -19.92 5.38
C GLY A 151 -2.47 -18.63 5.15
N SER A 152 -2.80 -17.92 4.10
CA SER A 152 -2.17 -16.66 3.72
C SER A 152 -2.72 -15.48 4.49
N GLY A 153 -1.86 -14.52 4.81
CA GLY A 153 -2.27 -13.30 5.50
C GLY A 153 -1.11 -12.52 6.08
N TRP A 154 -1.40 -11.70 7.05
CA TRP A 154 -0.47 -10.75 7.67
C TRP A 154 -0.63 -10.75 9.19
N ALA A 155 0.47 -10.52 9.89
CA ALA A 155 0.47 -10.17 11.32
C ALA A 155 0.78 -8.67 11.47
N TRP A 156 0.13 -8.01 12.42
CA TRP A 156 0.16 -6.56 12.57
C TRP A 156 0.44 -6.13 14.00
N LEU A 157 1.24 -5.06 14.15
CA LEU A 157 1.22 -4.17 15.31
C LEU A 157 0.43 -2.94 14.91
N ILE A 158 -0.63 -2.63 15.66
CA ILE A 158 -1.63 -1.62 15.32
C ILE A 158 -1.69 -0.59 16.43
N LYS A 159 -1.66 0.68 16.09
CA LYS A 159 -1.98 1.76 17.03
C LYS A 159 -3.49 2.03 17.00
N GLN A 160 -4.12 1.87 18.14
CA GLN A 160 -5.52 2.21 18.39
C GLN A 160 -5.56 3.27 19.49
N HIS A 161 -5.83 4.52 19.14
CA HIS A 161 -5.74 5.63 20.08
C HIS A 161 -4.36 5.62 20.80
N ASP A 162 -4.36 5.44 22.11
CA ASP A 162 -3.12 5.43 22.92
C ASP A 162 -2.54 4.02 23.15
N LYS A 163 -3.13 2.98 22.56
CA LYS A 163 -2.72 1.60 22.80
C LYS A 163 -2.11 0.97 21.54
N LEU A 164 -1.21 0.03 21.78
CA LEU A 164 -0.72 -0.90 20.78
C LEU A 164 -1.43 -2.24 20.94
N VAL A 165 -1.91 -2.80 19.85
CA VAL A 165 -2.54 -4.11 19.80
C VAL A 165 -1.93 -4.96 18.70
N ILE A 166 -1.95 -6.29 18.88
CA ILE A 166 -1.52 -7.26 17.89
C ILE A 166 -2.74 -7.93 17.31
N ALA A 167 -2.77 -8.07 15.99
CA ALA A 167 -3.80 -8.83 15.27
C ALA A 167 -3.21 -9.53 14.05
N SER A 168 -3.99 -10.40 13.43
CA SER A 168 -3.68 -10.95 12.12
C SER A 168 -4.90 -10.87 11.21
N THR A 169 -4.67 -10.69 9.90
CA THR A 169 -5.72 -10.62 8.88
C THR A 169 -5.49 -11.66 7.79
N PRO A 170 -6.56 -12.18 7.16
CA PRO A 170 -6.44 -13.10 6.04
C PRO A 170 -6.08 -12.36 4.75
N ASN A 171 -5.50 -13.09 3.81
CA ASN A 171 -5.23 -12.63 2.45
C ASN A 171 -4.47 -11.29 2.43
N GLN A 172 -5.03 -10.28 1.74
CA GLN A 172 -4.44 -8.93 1.69
C GLN A 172 -5.23 -7.90 2.52
N ASP A 173 -6.12 -8.37 3.39
CA ASP A 173 -6.81 -7.48 4.32
C ASP A 173 -5.84 -6.83 5.30
N ASN A 174 -6.17 -5.62 5.74
CA ASN A 174 -5.37 -4.88 6.70
C ASN A 174 -6.24 -4.04 7.65
N PRO A 175 -5.67 -3.54 8.76
CA PRO A 175 -6.41 -2.79 9.79
C PRO A 175 -7.01 -1.45 9.34
N LEU A 176 -6.67 -0.93 8.16
CA LEU A 176 -7.27 0.31 7.60
C LEU A 176 -8.62 0.03 6.93
N MET A 177 -8.93 -1.23 6.65
CA MET A 177 -10.15 -1.60 5.96
C MET A 177 -11.37 -1.50 6.88
N ASP A 178 -12.49 -1.03 6.33
CA ASP A 178 -13.77 -0.93 7.06
C ASP A 178 -14.34 -2.29 7.50
N ILE A 179 -13.86 -3.37 6.91
CA ILE A 179 -14.20 -4.77 7.23
C ILE A 179 -13.28 -5.43 8.26
N ALA A 180 -12.21 -4.75 8.70
CA ALA A 180 -11.26 -5.33 9.65
C ALA A 180 -11.89 -5.51 11.03
N ASP A 181 -11.69 -6.68 11.67
CA ASP A 181 -12.13 -6.94 13.05
C ASP A 181 -11.40 -6.04 14.05
N VAL A 182 -10.09 -5.81 13.82
CA VAL A 182 -9.26 -4.92 14.63
C VAL A 182 -8.80 -3.78 13.74
N LYS A 183 -9.40 -2.61 13.92
CA LYS A 183 -9.11 -1.38 13.14
C LYS A 183 -8.09 -0.52 13.86
N GLY A 184 -7.33 0.24 13.08
CA GLY A 184 -6.37 1.21 13.57
C GLY A 184 -5.25 1.43 12.57
N VAL A 185 -4.22 2.17 12.97
CA VAL A 185 -3.09 2.48 12.11
C VAL A 185 -2.02 1.39 12.21
N PRO A 186 -1.74 0.64 11.14
CA PRO A 186 -0.65 -0.36 11.14
C PRO A 186 0.70 0.35 11.25
N VAL A 187 1.43 0.07 12.33
CA VAL A 187 2.78 0.62 12.54
C VAL A 187 3.87 -0.37 12.17
N LEU A 188 3.56 -1.68 12.20
CA LEU A 188 4.43 -2.76 11.73
C LEU A 188 3.55 -3.88 11.17
N GLY A 189 4.01 -4.53 10.10
CA GLY A 189 3.35 -5.69 9.52
C GLY A 189 4.35 -6.72 9.02
N LEU A 190 3.96 -7.99 9.10
CA LEU A 190 4.72 -9.12 8.58
C LEU A 190 3.84 -9.91 7.63
N ASP A 191 4.32 -10.06 6.40
CA ASP A 191 3.73 -10.94 5.41
C ASP A 191 4.00 -12.41 5.77
N VAL A 192 2.94 -13.18 5.97
CA VAL A 192 3.01 -14.63 6.23
C VAL A 192 2.41 -15.46 5.11
N TRP A 193 2.19 -14.87 3.94
CA TRP A 193 1.98 -15.61 2.71
C TRP A 193 3.19 -16.47 2.41
N GLU A 194 3.00 -17.66 1.87
CA GLU A 194 4.10 -18.58 1.56
C GLU A 194 5.11 -17.99 0.58
N HIS A 195 4.65 -17.14 -0.36
CA HIS A 195 5.54 -16.46 -1.29
C HIS A 195 6.61 -15.57 -0.62
N ALA A 196 6.36 -15.13 0.61
CA ALA A 196 7.31 -14.29 1.36
C ALA A 196 8.51 -15.05 1.92
N TYR A 197 8.40 -16.39 2.02
CA TYR A 197 9.43 -17.18 2.72
C TYR A 197 9.73 -18.57 2.15
N TYR A 198 8.89 -19.11 1.26
CA TYR A 198 8.95 -20.53 0.90
C TYR A 198 10.25 -20.94 0.22
N LEU A 199 10.86 -20.09 -0.61
CA LEU A 199 12.11 -20.41 -1.31
C LEU A 199 13.25 -20.71 -0.34
N LYS A 200 13.32 -20.02 0.80
CA LYS A 200 14.38 -20.20 1.80
C LYS A 200 13.96 -21.10 2.96
N TYR A 201 12.74 -20.95 3.43
CA TYR A 201 12.27 -21.59 4.66
C TYR A 201 11.30 -22.75 4.43
N GLN A 202 10.79 -22.96 3.22
CA GLN A 202 9.77 -23.94 2.85
C GLN A 202 8.56 -23.85 3.83
N ASN A 203 8.19 -24.94 4.47
CA ASN A 203 7.08 -24.98 5.43
C ASN A 203 7.42 -24.40 6.82
N ARG A 204 8.66 -23.96 7.05
CA ARG A 204 9.13 -23.49 8.36
C ARG A 204 8.82 -21.99 8.57
N ARG A 205 7.53 -21.64 8.58
CA ARG A 205 7.07 -20.24 8.82
C ARG A 205 7.64 -19.67 10.12
N ALA A 206 7.72 -20.48 11.19
CA ALA A 206 8.25 -20.03 12.46
C ALA A 206 9.72 -19.56 12.36
N ASP A 207 10.56 -20.27 11.57
CA ASP A 207 11.96 -19.89 11.36
C ASP A 207 12.07 -18.58 10.60
N PHE A 208 11.21 -18.37 9.59
CA PHE A 208 11.11 -17.09 8.87
C PHE A 208 10.72 -15.95 9.82
N VAL A 209 9.69 -16.13 10.64
CA VAL A 209 9.25 -15.13 11.62
C VAL A 209 10.39 -14.74 12.56
N GLN A 210 11.17 -15.72 13.03
CA GLN A 210 12.33 -15.45 13.88
C GLN A 210 13.46 -14.73 13.13
N ALA A 211 13.75 -15.13 11.90
CA ALA A 211 14.77 -14.50 11.09
C ALA A 211 14.44 -13.05 10.71
N TRP A 212 13.16 -12.77 10.42
CA TRP A 212 12.67 -11.46 10.01
C TRP A 212 12.96 -10.35 11.03
N TRP A 213 12.98 -10.64 12.34
CA TRP A 213 13.32 -9.66 13.37
C TRP A 213 14.70 -9.00 13.16
N ASN A 214 15.62 -9.65 12.46
CA ASN A 214 16.96 -9.11 12.18
C ASN A 214 16.97 -8.06 11.07
N VAL A 215 15.89 -7.88 10.34
CA VAL A 215 15.79 -6.89 9.27
C VAL A 215 14.79 -5.78 9.55
N VAL A 216 14.10 -5.80 10.70
CA VAL A 216 13.11 -4.79 11.06
C VAL A 216 13.75 -3.41 11.14
N ASN A 217 13.12 -2.43 10.49
CA ASN A 217 13.50 -1.03 10.48
C ASN A 217 12.78 -0.26 11.60
N TRP A 218 13.29 -0.36 12.82
CA TRP A 218 12.68 0.29 13.98
C TRP A 218 12.60 1.81 13.87
N ASP A 219 13.45 2.47 13.07
CA ASP A 219 13.37 3.90 12.82
C ASP A 219 12.09 4.26 12.07
N GLU A 220 11.75 3.49 11.04
CA GLU A 220 10.51 3.69 10.28
C GLU A 220 9.28 3.32 11.10
N VAL A 221 9.33 2.22 11.86
CA VAL A 221 8.24 1.81 12.77
C VAL A 221 7.98 2.89 13.81
N GLY A 222 9.03 3.46 14.40
CA GLY A 222 8.93 4.56 15.34
C GLY A 222 8.33 5.82 14.74
N LYS A 223 8.75 6.21 13.53
CA LYS A 223 8.16 7.35 12.80
C LYS A 223 6.67 7.14 12.53
N ARG A 224 6.28 5.96 12.06
CA ARG A 224 4.87 5.63 11.83
C ARG A 224 4.06 5.65 13.10
N PHE A 225 4.62 5.15 14.20
CA PHE A 225 3.97 5.18 15.51
C PHE A 225 3.69 6.62 15.99
N VAL A 226 4.64 7.52 15.87
CA VAL A 226 4.49 8.93 16.27
C VAL A 226 3.48 9.66 15.38
N ASN A 227 3.49 9.38 14.05
CA ASN A 227 2.62 10.03 13.08
C ASN A 227 1.20 9.41 13.02
N ALA A 228 0.98 8.24 13.63
CA ALA A 228 -0.34 7.63 13.71
C ALA A 228 -1.24 8.44 14.65
N LYS A 229 -2.30 9.02 14.09
CA LYS A 229 -3.30 9.81 14.81
C LYS A 229 -4.54 8.98 15.12
#